data_df125041d03bf3908f8e36b74213cdf5
#
_entry.id   df125041d03bf3908f8e36b74213cdf5
#
_cell.length_a   1.000
_cell.length_b   1.000
_cell.length_c   1.000
_cell.angle_alpha   90.00
_cell.angle_beta   90.00
_cell.angle_gamma   90.00
#
_symmetry.space_group_name_H-M   'P 1'
#
loop_
_entity.id
_entity.type
_entity.pdbx_description
1 polymer ?
#
loop_
_entity_poly.entity_id
_entity_poly.type
_entity_poly.pdbx_seq_one_letter_code
_entity_poly.pdbx_strand_id
1 'polypeptide(L)'
;AAIQAARTPPGQIATLILPADTAWNEGSGPVATPVAARREPAAAAAIEEAAKVLRSGEPAMLLLTGRALREDGLALAGKICAKTGARLIAQGSNARTQRGRGRVALERVPYVVDQALAVLKGLKHIVLVGAKMPVAFFAYPNKPSLLHPEDCQGHVLCELDEEPIGALEALAEAVGASRTAVPAIDEAKPELATGKIEPMALGRSLGALLPENAIVVDEAVTTGRGFFAPTKAAAPHDWLSNMGGSIGMGLPVATGAAVACPDRKVVCLEGDGSGMYTLQALWTQAREGLDVTTLLFSNHTYQILKGELANVGAGNPGRKALDMLDLGNPDLDWVGLAKAMGVPGAKVTNMEEFNRRCAEGIATPGPYLVEVEL
;
A
#
# COMPACT_ATOMS: atom_id res chain seq x y z
N ALA A 1 -20.24 -18.22 12.74
CA ALA A 1 -19.42 -18.79 11.65
C ALA A 1 -18.83 -17.67 10.77
N ALA A 2 -19.63 -16.79 10.14
CA ALA A 2 -19.12 -15.75 9.22
C ALA A 2 -18.10 -14.80 9.88
N ILE A 3 -18.40 -14.28 11.08
CA ILE A 3 -17.47 -13.43 11.86
C ILE A 3 -16.18 -14.19 12.19
N GLN A 4 -16.29 -15.46 12.60
CA GLN A 4 -15.12 -16.31 12.84
C GLN A 4 -14.28 -16.48 11.59
N ALA A 5 -14.90 -16.82 10.45
CA ALA A 5 -14.21 -16.98 9.19
C ALA A 5 -13.51 -15.68 8.77
N ALA A 6 -14.18 -14.53 8.86
CA ALA A 6 -13.59 -13.23 8.54
C ALA A 6 -12.38 -12.88 9.42
N ARG A 7 -12.36 -13.32 10.69
CA ARG A 7 -11.29 -13.06 11.65
C ARG A 7 -10.20 -14.13 11.70
N THR A 8 -10.41 -15.28 11.06
CA THR A 8 -9.38 -16.32 10.96
C THR A 8 -8.22 -15.81 10.09
N PRO A 9 -6.96 -15.88 10.55
CA PRO A 9 -5.83 -15.46 9.74
C PRO A 9 -5.79 -16.12 8.35
N PRO A 10 -5.40 -15.36 7.33
CA PRO A 10 -4.86 -13.98 7.32
C PRO A 10 -5.93 -12.88 7.41
N GLY A 11 -7.17 -13.21 7.63
CA GLY A 11 -8.36 -12.42 7.42
C GLY A 11 -8.90 -12.67 6.02
N GLN A 12 -10.22 -12.82 5.88
CA GLN A 12 -10.85 -13.14 4.59
C GLN A 12 -12.25 -12.57 4.49
N ILE A 13 -12.74 -12.46 3.25
CA ILE A 13 -14.12 -12.07 2.99
C ILE A 13 -15.02 -13.26 3.33
N ALA A 14 -15.97 -13.04 4.24
CA ALA A 14 -16.97 -14.03 4.60
C ALA A 14 -18.35 -13.53 4.18
N THR A 15 -18.98 -14.18 3.23
CA THR A 15 -20.30 -13.83 2.73
C THR A 15 -21.37 -14.58 3.51
N LEU A 16 -22.32 -13.84 4.10
CA LEU A 16 -23.51 -14.37 4.74
C LEU A 16 -24.74 -13.97 3.94
N ILE A 17 -25.43 -14.95 3.39
CA ILE A 17 -26.75 -14.74 2.75
C ILE A 17 -27.80 -14.81 3.86
N LEU A 18 -28.47 -13.68 4.09
CA LEU A 18 -29.50 -13.53 5.12
C LEU A 18 -30.84 -13.27 4.44
N PRO A 19 -31.69 -14.31 4.24
CA PRO A 19 -33.03 -14.13 3.69
C PRO A 19 -33.88 -13.22 4.58
N ALA A 20 -34.80 -12.46 3.99
CA ALA A 20 -35.59 -11.48 4.72
C ALA A 20 -36.43 -12.07 5.86
N ASP A 21 -36.95 -13.29 5.67
CA ASP A 21 -37.77 -13.99 6.67
C ASP A 21 -36.99 -14.34 7.95
N THR A 22 -35.68 -14.49 7.88
CA THR A 22 -34.82 -14.73 9.08
C THR A 22 -34.86 -13.53 10.03
N ALA A 23 -35.17 -12.32 9.56
CA ALA A 23 -35.31 -11.13 10.40
C ALA A 23 -36.69 -11.03 11.10
N TRP A 24 -37.69 -11.77 10.58
CA TRP A 24 -39.07 -11.76 11.07
C TRP A 24 -39.41 -12.96 11.95
N ASN A 25 -38.69 -14.07 11.81
CA ASN A 25 -38.94 -15.29 12.55
C ASN A 25 -38.36 -15.21 13.97
N GLU A 26 -38.92 -15.99 14.87
CA GLU A 26 -38.38 -16.15 16.22
C GLU A 26 -36.98 -16.76 16.16
N GLY A 27 -36.05 -16.18 16.93
CA GLY A 27 -34.68 -16.64 17.05
C GLY A 27 -34.43 -17.40 18.35
N SER A 28 -33.41 -18.22 18.38
CA SER A 28 -32.96 -18.96 19.57
C SER A 28 -32.23 -18.10 20.63
N GLY A 29 -32.15 -16.78 20.39
CA GLY A 29 -31.45 -15.84 21.25
C GLY A 29 -29.98 -15.61 20.85
N PRO A 30 -29.22 -14.80 21.64
CA PRO A 30 -27.83 -14.47 21.34
C PRO A 30 -26.92 -15.71 21.32
N VAL A 31 -26.04 -15.79 20.33
CA VAL A 31 -25.03 -16.83 20.20
C VAL A 31 -23.64 -16.21 20.29
N ALA A 32 -22.77 -16.78 21.12
CA ALA A 32 -21.38 -16.35 21.19
C ALA A 32 -20.66 -16.57 19.86
N THR A 33 -19.86 -15.59 19.44
CA THR A 33 -19.00 -15.73 18.27
C THR A 33 -17.90 -16.74 18.57
N PRO A 34 -17.74 -17.81 17.78
CA PRO A 34 -16.63 -18.74 17.93
C PRO A 34 -15.28 -18.02 17.82
N VAL A 35 -14.30 -18.50 18.59
CA VAL A 35 -12.93 -17.95 18.55
C VAL A 35 -12.30 -18.22 17.20
N ALA A 36 -11.63 -17.21 16.62
CA ALA A 36 -10.86 -17.39 15.40
C ALA A 36 -9.64 -18.29 15.67
N ALA A 37 -9.25 -19.09 14.68
CA ALA A 37 -8.04 -19.88 14.75
C ALA A 37 -6.81 -18.98 14.95
N ARG A 38 -5.78 -19.50 15.61
CA ARG A 38 -4.46 -18.86 15.68
C ARG A 38 -3.66 -19.24 14.42
N ARG A 39 -2.64 -18.43 14.14
CA ARG A 39 -1.65 -18.79 13.12
C ARG A 39 -0.83 -19.97 13.58
N GLU A 40 -0.64 -20.94 12.71
CA GLU A 40 0.24 -22.08 12.97
C GLU A 40 1.71 -21.68 12.73
N PRO A 41 2.67 -22.27 13.43
CA PRO A 41 4.09 -22.06 13.17
C PRO A 41 4.47 -22.59 11.79
N ALA A 42 5.45 -21.95 11.15
CA ALA A 42 6.06 -22.48 9.92
C ALA A 42 6.77 -23.83 10.18
N ALA A 43 6.80 -24.69 9.17
CA ALA A 43 7.44 -26.00 9.28
C ALA A 43 8.97 -25.87 9.45
N ALA A 44 9.57 -26.65 10.36
CA ALA A 44 11.02 -26.66 10.57
C ALA A 44 11.81 -26.94 9.27
N ALA A 45 11.32 -27.82 8.41
CA ALA A 45 11.94 -28.14 7.13
C ALA A 45 11.97 -26.92 6.17
N ALA A 46 10.95 -26.05 6.20
CA ALA A 46 10.92 -24.83 5.41
C ALA A 46 11.99 -23.83 5.88
N ILE A 47 12.20 -23.73 7.19
CA ILE A 47 13.23 -22.89 7.81
C ILE A 47 14.64 -23.40 7.41
N GLU A 48 14.88 -24.72 7.49
CA GLU A 48 16.14 -25.32 7.10
C GLU A 48 16.47 -25.12 5.63
N GLU A 49 15.50 -25.31 4.73
CA GLU A 49 15.66 -25.10 3.29
C GLU A 49 15.94 -23.63 2.98
N ALA A 50 15.19 -22.69 3.54
CA ALA A 50 15.44 -21.26 3.36
C ALA A 50 16.83 -20.86 3.87
N ALA A 51 17.25 -21.38 5.03
CA ALA A 51 18.57 -21.12 5.58
C ALA A 51 19.70 -21.68 4.70
N LYS A 52 19.52 -22.88 4.14
CA LYS A 52 20.46 -23.49 3.19
C LYS A 52 20.63 -22.63 1.94
N VAL A 53 19.51 -22.20 1.36
CA VAL A 53 19.48 -21.33 0.18
C VAL A 53 20.18 -20.01 0.43
N LEU A 54 19.86 -19.33 1.53
CA LEU A 54 20.46 -18.04 1.88
C LEU A 54 21.95 -18.11 2.22
N ARG A 55 22.46 -19.29 2.59
CA ARG A 55 23.89 -19.54 2.82
C ARG A 55 24.66 -20.01 1.58
N SER A 56 23.96 -20.28 0.46
CA SER A 56 24.60 -20.77 -0.77
C SER A 56 25.54 -19.74 -1.41
N GLY A 57 25.31 -18.45 -1.16
CA GLY A 57 26.02 -17.35 -1.83
C GLY A 57 25.45 -17.01 -3.22
N GLU A 58 24.42 -17.72 -3.67
CA GLU A 58 23.73 -17.41 -4.92
C GLU A 58 22.80 -16.19 -4.78
N PRO A 59 22.52 -15.46 -5.87
CA PRO A 59 21.62 -14.30 -5.83
C PRO A 59 20.23 -14.67 -5.30
N ALA A 60 19.91 -14.19 -4.11
CA ALA A 60 18.66 -14.50 -3.42
C ALA A 60 17.93 -13.24 -2.95
N MET A 61 16.62 -13.34 -2.74
CA MET A 61 15.85 -12.31 -2.08
C MET A 61 14.82 -12.90 -1.10
N LEU A 62 14.44 -12.10 -0.09
CA LEU A 62 13.25 -12.30 0.73
C LEU A 62 12.13 -11.49 0.12
N LEU A 63 11.01 -12.14 -0.21
CA LEU A 63 9.78 -11.49 -0.68
C LEU A 63 8.71 -11.57 0.40
N LEU A 64 8.34 -10.41 0.94
CA LEU A 64 7.45 -10.29 2.09
C LEU A 64 6.07 -9.74 1.72
N THR A 65 5.05 -10.16 2.48
CA THR A 65 3.74 -9.52 2.52
C THR A 65 3.08 -9.65 3.90
N GLY A 66 1.91 -9.04 4.06
CA GLY A 66 1.05 -9.21 5.23
C GLY A 66 1.69 -8.77 6.54
N ARG A 67 1.65 -9.66 7.55
CA ARG A 67 2.15 -9.38 8.91
C ARG A 67 3.67 -9.13 8.96
N ALA A 68 4.44 -9.76 8.07
CA ALA A 68 5.90 -9.58 7.99
C ALA A 68 6.33 -8.15 7.63
N LEU A 69 5.42 -7.32 7.10
CA LEU A 69 5.68 -5.92 6.76
C LEU A 69 5.45 -4.94 7.94
N ARG A 70 5.33 -5.43 9.16
CA ARG A 70 5.38 -4.61 10.38
C ARG A 70 6.83 -4.43 10.82
N GLU A 71 7.07 -3.48 11.71
CA GLU A 71 8.40 -3.07 12.15
C GLU A 71 9.24 -4.25 12.67
N ASP A 72 8.66 -5.11 13.50
CA ASP A 72 9.31 -6.32 14.03
C ASP A 72 9.71 -7.31 12.94
N GLY A 73 8.81 -7.62 12.01
CA GLY A 73 9.10 -8.50 10.87
C GLY A 73 10.15 -7.93 9.92
N LEU A 74 10.05 -6.64 9.62
CA LEU A 74 11.03 -5.95 8.78
C LEU A 74 12.42 -5.87 9.45
N ALA A 75 12.48 -5.70 10.77
CA ALA A 75 13.74 -5.72 11.50
C ALA A 75 14.43 -7.09 11.41
N LEU A 76 13.69 -8.18 11.58
CA LEU A 76 14.21 -9.54 11.41
C LEU A 76 14.67 -9.81 9.98
N ALA A 77 13.83 -9.50 8.99
CA ALA A 77 14.16 -9.66 7.57
C ALA A 77 15.39 -8.82 7.18
N GLY A 78 15.48 -7.58 7.68
CA GLY A 78 16.63 -6.72 7.48
C GLY A 78 17.92 -7.30 8.02
N LYS A 79 17.91 -7.88 9.24
CA LYS A 79 19.05 -8.59 9.82
C LYS A 79 19.49 -9.78 8.97
N ILE A 80 18.51 -10.58 8.51
CA ILE A 80 18.79 -11.74 7.64
C ILE A 80 19.45 -11.28 6.35
N CYS A 81 18.88 -10.28 5.68
CA CYS A 81 19.43 -9.75 4.43
C CYS A 81 20.82 -9.13 4.63
N ALA A 82 21.04 -8.36 5.70
CA ALA A 82 22.35 -7.80 6.02
C ALA A 82 23.42 -8.88 6.30
N LYS A 83 23.03 -10.03 6.86
CA LYS A 83 23.93 -11.16 7.13
C LYS A 83 24.23 -11.98 5.89
N THR A 84 23.25 -12.21 5.02
CA THR A 84 23.34 -13.16 3.91
C THR A 84 23.64 -12.52 2.56
N GLY A 85 23.47 -11.18 2.44
CA GLY A 85 23.55 -10.46 1.17
C GLY A 85 22.28 -10.59 0.32
N ALA A 86 21.24 -11.28 0.79
CA ALA A 86 19.96 -11.36 0.10
C ALA A 86 19.28 -9.98 0.02
N ARG A 87 18.49 -9.76 -1.03
CA ARG A 87 17.70 -8.52 -1.18
C ARG A 87 16.41 -8.62 -0.38
N LEU A 88 15.91 -7.46 0.11
CA LEU A 88 14.64 -7.37 0.81
C LEU A 88 13.63 -6.62 -0.05
N ILE A 89 12.56 -7.29 -0.45
CA ILE A 89 11.53 -6.74 -1.34
C ILE A 89 10.15 -7.15 -0.84
N ALA A 90 9.17 -6.26 -0.93
CA ALA A 90 7.76 -6.58 -0.70
C ALA A 90 7.04 -6.89 -2.01
N GLN A 91 5.91 -7.59 -1.93
CA GLN A 91 4.97 -7.67 -3.06
C GLN A 91 4.56 -6.28 -3.55
N GLY A 92 4.11 -6.16 -4.80
CA GLY A 92 3.74 -4.89 -5.41
C GLY A 92 2.63 -4.14 -4.66
N SER A 93 1.61 -4.86 -4.18
CA SER A 93 0.53 -4.30 -3.37
C SER A 93 0.49 -4.95 -2.00
N ASN A 94 0.37 -4.14 -0.95
CA ASN A 94 0.32 -4.59 0.43
C ASN A 94 -0.70 -3.77 1.22
N ALA A 95 -1.56 -4.42 1.98
CA ALA A 95 -2.60 -3.75 2.75
C ALA A 95 -2.04 -2.73 3.75
N ARG A 96 -0.90 -3.04 4.39
CA ARG A 96 -0.26 -2.15 5.36
C ARG A 96 1.23 -2.45 5.47
N THR A 97 2.06 -1.42 5.37
CA THR A 97 3.51 -1.46 5.57
C THR A 97 3.93 -0.43 6.60
N GLN A 98 4.75 -0.81 7.57
CA GLN A 98 5.36 0.13 8.51
C GLN A 98 6.71 0.59 7.97
N ARG A 99 6.88 1.90 7.80
CA ARG A 99 8.06 2.47 7.14
C ARG A 99 8.42 3.84 7.71
N GLY A 100 9.52 4.41 7.20
CA GLY A 100 10.03 5.71 7.63
C GLY A 100 11.42 5.61 8.26
N ARG A 101 11.96 6.74 8.64
CA ARG A 101 13.28 6.86 9.28
C ARG A 101 13.33 6.03 10.57
N GLY A 102 14.46 5.39 10.83
CA GLY A 102 14.64 4.47 11.96
C GLY A 102 14.12 3.05 11.69
N ARG A 103 13.41 2.83 10.59
CA ARG A 103 12.92 1.51 10.13
C ARG A 103 13.74 0.98 8.96
N VAL A 104 13.59 -0.28 8.64
CA VAL A 104 14.31 -0.92 7.52
C VAL A 104 13.80 -0.38 6.19
N ALA A 105 14.73 -0.08 5.28
CA ALA A 105 14.38 0.31 3.92
C ALA A 105 13.74 -0.87 3.18
N LEU A 106 12.65 -0.62 2.47
CA LEU A 106 11.89 -1.63 1.75
C LEU A 106 11.59 -1.14 0.33
N GLU A 107 11.90 -1.97 -0.65
CA GLU A 107 11.44 -1.83 -2.02
C GLU A 107 10.18 -2.66 -2.26
N ARG A 108 9.47 -2.40 -3.36
CA ARG A 108 8.31 -3.19 -3.82
C ARG A 108 8.57 -3.70 -5.22
N VAL A 109 8.04 -4.88 -5.54
CA VAL A 109 7.98 -5.34 -6.93
C VAL A 109 7.17 -4.31 -7.74
N PRO A 110 7.76 -3.72 -8.80
CA PRO A 110 7.07 -2.73 -9.62
C PRO A 110 5.82 -3.29 -10.31
N TYR A 111 4.79 -2.43 -10.49
CA TYR A 111 3.60 -2.77 -11.26
C TYR A 111 3.92 -2.92 -12.77
N VAL A 112 4.80 -2.09 -13.30
CA VAL A 112 5.18 -2.10 -14.72
C VAL A 112 6.06 -3.32 -15.00
N VAL A 113 5.63 -4.19 -15.93
CA VAL A 113 6.27 -5.48 -16.21
C VAL A 113 7.77 -5.34 -16.49
N ASP A 114 8.17 -4.43 -17.38
CA ASP A 114 9.60 -4.28 -17.73
C ASP A 114 10.46 -3.84 -16.54
N GLN A 115 9.91 -3.00 -15.66
CA GLN A 115 10.60 -2.58 -14.43
C GLN A 115 10.72 -3.75 -13.45
N ALA A 116 9.65 -4.55 -13.32
CA ALA A 116 9.67 -5.75 -12.47
C ALA A 116 10.68 -6.78 -12.96
N LEU A 117 10.71 -7.04 -14.27
CA LEU A 117 11.72 -7.92 -14.89
C LEU A 117 13.14 -7.43 -14.64
N ALA A 118 13.38 -6.12 -14.74
CA ALA A 118 14.69 -5.52 -14.47
C ALA A 118 15.09 -5.67 -13.00
N VAL A 119 14.16 -5.44 -12.07
CA VAL A 119 14.39 -5.59 -10.63
C VAL A 119 14.69 -7.04 -10.24
N LEU A 120 14.01 -8.01 -10.85
CA LEU A 120 14.13 -9.43 -10.51
C LEU A 120 15.20 -10.17 -11.34
N LYS A 121 15.84 -9.48 -12.28
CA LYS A 121 16.86 -10.06 -13.16
C LYS A 121 18.01 -10.68 -12.36
N GLY A 122 18.42 -11.89 -12.77
CA GLY A 122 19.57 -12.60 -12.23
C GLY A 122 19.35 -13.28 -10.87
N LEU A 123 18.14 -13.16 -10.28
CA LEU A 123 17.83 -13.93 -9.08
C LEU A 123 17.79 -15.43 -9.38
N LYS A 124 18.33 -16.22 -8.45
CA LYS A 124 18.26 -17.68 -8.45
C LYS A 124 17.28 -18.21 -7.43
N HIS A 125 17.07 -17.48 -6.35
CA HIS A 125 16.23 -17.91 -5.24
C HIS A 125 15.35 -16.77 -4.73
N ILE A 126 14.09 -17.10 -4.45
CA ILE A 126 13.11 -16.21 -3.79
C ILE A 126 12.56 -16.94 -2.56
N VAL A 127 12.90 -16.47 -1.37
CA VAL A 127 12.32 -16.95 -0.12
C VAL A 127 11.03 -16.18 0.14
N LEU A 128 9.90 -16.90 0.17
CA LEU A 128 8.54 -16.37 0.26
C LEU A 128 8.07 -16.33 1.72
N VAL A 129 7.75 -15.13 2.21
CA VAL A 129 7.26 -14.90 3.59
C VAL A 129 5.82 -14.42 3.51
N GLY A 130 4.87 -15.35 3.52
CA GLY A 130 3.44 -15.10 3.28
C GLY A 130 3.13 -14.66 1.84
N ALA A 131 4.12 -14.65 0.97
CA ALA A 131 4.06 -14.11 -0.39
C ALA A 131 3.95 -15.24 -1.44
N LYS A 132 3.56 -14.87 -2.65
CA LYS A 132 3.56 -15.76 -3.81
C LYS A 132 4.63 -15.34 -4.81
N MET A 133 5.06 -16.27 -5.66
CA MET A 133 5.99 -15.95 -6.75
C MET A 133 5.46 -14.79 -7.59
N PRO A 134 6.33 -13.82 -7.98
CA PRO A 134 5.91 -12.63 -8.69
C PRO A 134 5.30 -12.93 -10.06
N VAL A 135 4.09 -12.44 -10.27
CA VAL A 135 3.37 -12.50 -11.56
C VAL A 135 2.92 -11.10 -11.97
N ALA A 136 2.76 -10.87 -13.27
CA ALA A 136 2.19 -9.64 -13.79
C ALA A 136 0.74 -9.48 -13.33
N PHE A 137 0.33 -8.25 -13.03
CA PHE A 137 -1.03 -7.96 -12.59
C PHE A 137 -2.05 -8.26 -13.70
N PHE A 138 -1.71 -7.89 -14.93
CA PHE A 138 -2.47 -8.23 -16.14
C PHE A 138 -1.59 -8.98 -17.14
N ALA A 139 -2.21 -9.79 -17.99
CA ALA A 139 -1.57 -10.37 -19.17
C ALA A 139 -1.51 -9.32 -20.28
N TYR A 140 -0.31 -9.00 -20.75
CA TYR A 140 -0.11 -8.06 -21.87
C TYR A 140 0.41 -8.79 -23.11
N PRO A 141 0.03 -8.35 -24.33
CA PRO A 141 0.60 -8.88 -25.56
C PRO A 141 2.14 -8.79 -25.56
N ASN A 142 2.80 -9.87 -25.92
CA ASN A 142 4.27 -9.95 -26.04
C ASN A 142 5.05 -9.65 -24.74
N LYS A 143 4.43 -9.79 -23.58
CA LYS A 143 5.04 -9.68 -22.26
C LYS A 143 4.90 -11.00 -21.49
N PRO A 144 5.90 -11.42 -20.69
CA PRO A 144 5.76 -12.58 -19.85
C PRO A 144 4.81 -12.31 -18.68
N SER A 145 4.06 -13.32 -18.28
CA SER A 145 3.24 -13.27 -17.06
C SER A 145 4.06 -13.55 -15.80
N LEU A 146 5.07 -14.41 -15.89
CA LEU A 146 6.02 -14.65 -14.81
C LEU A 146 7.09 -13.56 -14.83
N LEU A 147 7.31 -12.92 -13.69
CA LEU A 147 8.22 -11.77 -13.57
C LEU A 147 9.63 -12.13 -13.09
N HIS A 148 9.83 -13.37 -12.66
CA HIS A 148 11.11 -13.90 -12.22
C HIS A 148 11.82 -14.67 -13.36
N PRO A 149 13.16 -14.86 -13.32
CA PRO A 149 13.86 -15.71 -14.27
C PRO A 149 13.31 -17.15 -14.28
N GLU A 150 13.36 -17.82 -15.43
CA GLU A 150 12.85 -19.20 -15.59
C GLU A 150 13.57 -20.21 -14.67
N ASP A 151 14.85 -19.98 -14.41
CA ASP A 151 15.68 -20.82 -13.53
C ASP A 151 15.66 -20.36 -12.06
N CYS A 152 14.83 -19.38 -11.71
CA CYS A 152 14.66 -18.90 -10.34
C CYS A 152 13.72 -19.80 -9.56
N GLN A 153 14.17 -20.29 -8.41
CA GLN A 153 13.41 -21.16 -7.52
C GLN A 153 12.73 -20.38 -6.40
N GLY A 154 11.47 -20.70 -6.14
CA GLY A 154 10.70 -20.18 -5.00
C GLY A 154 10.77 -21.16 -3.81
N HIS A 155 11.03 -20.62 -2.62
CA HIS A 155 11.11 -21.39 -1.36
C HIS A 155 10.12 -20.77 -0.37
N VAL A 156 9.08 -21.49 -0.01
CA VAL A 156 8.09 -21.01 0.95
C VAL A 156 8.64 -21.16 2.36
N LEU A 157 8.95 -20.03 3.02
CA LEU A 157 9.34 -20.02 4.43
C LEU A 157 8.12 -20.17 5.33
N CYS A 158 7.05 -19.43 5.03
CA CYS A 158 5.75 -19.55 5.67
C CYS A 158 4.63 -19.13 4.71
N GLU A 159 3.46 -19.74 4.87
CA GLU A 159 2.26 -19.36 4.15
C GLU A 159 1.62 -18.09 4.76
N LEU A 160 0.63 -17.52 4.10
CA LEU A 160 0.01 -16.26 4.53
C LEU A 160 -0.79 -16.41 5.85
N ASP A 161 -1.29 -17.60 6.15
CA ASP A 161 -2.03 -17.97 7.36
C ASP A 161 -1.14 -18.51 8.48
N GLU A 162 0.13 -18.77 8.23
CA GLU A 162 1.12 -19.15 9.23
C GLU A 162 1.74 -17.93 9.95
N GLU A 163 2.50 -18.16 11.01
CA GLU A 163 3.11 -17.12 11.85
C GLU A 163 4.48 -16.65 11.29
N PRO A 164 4.53 -15.49 10.60
CA PRO A 164 5.75 -15.08 9.91
C PRO A 164 6.84 -14.55 10.86
N ILE A 165 6.49 -14.06 12.05
CA ILE A 165 7.50 -13.51 12.98
C ILE A 165 8.33 -14.63 13.56
N GLY A 166 7.71 -15.68 14.08
CA GLY A 166 8.43 -16.87 14.57
C GLY A 166 9.25 -17.54 13.47
N ALA A 167 8.72 -17.59 12.22
CA ALA A 167 9.48 -18.12 11.08
C ALA A 167 10.73 -17.28 10.77
N LEU A 168 10.62 -15.95 10.81
CA LEU A 168 11.76 -15.04 10.60
C LEU A 168 12.76 -15.08 11.75
N GLU A 169 12.31 -15.23 13.01
CA GLU A 169 13.18 -15.41 14.18
C GLU A 169 14.02 -16.69 14.04
N ALA A 170 13.37 -17.82 13.76
CA ALA A 170 14.04 -19.10 13.55
C ALA A 170 15.00 -19.07 12.36
N LEU A 171 14.61 -18.42 11.25
CA LEU A 171 15.49 -18.24 10.10
C LEU A 171 16.69 -17.35 10.43
N ALA A 172 16.49 -16.24 11.18
CA ALA A 172 17.59 -15.38 11.63
C ALA A 172 18.60 -16.12 12.50
N GLU A 173 18.14 -17.00 13.37
CA GLU A 173 19.00 -17.90 14.16
C GLU A 173 19.76 -18.87 13.25
N ALA A 174 19.05 -19.56 12.36
CA ALA A 174 19.62 -20.56 11.46
C ALA A 174 20.72 -19.99 10.56
N VAL A 175 20.59 -18.73 10.08
CA VAL A 175 21.64 -18.08 9.26
C VAL A 175 22.66 -17.29 10.08
N GLY A 176 22.56 -17.30 11.43
CA GLY A 176 23.46 -16.57 12.32
C GLY A 176 23.29 -15.06 12.30
N ALA A 177 22.07 -14.55 11.98
CA ALA A 177 21.76 -13.13 11.90
C ALA A 177 21.20 -12.52 13.19
N SER A 178 20.95 -13.31 14.26
CA SER A 178 20.29 -12.84 15.50
C SER A 178 20.99 -11.64 16.13
N ARG A 179 22.33 -11.56 16.06
CA ARG A 179 23.13 -10.44 16.60
C ARG A 179 23.49 -9.37 15.55
N THR A 180 23.04 -9.51 14.32
CA THR A 180 23.29 -8.51 13.27
C THR A 180 22.49 -7.23 13.59
N ALA A 181 23.10 -6.08 13.39
CA ALA A 181 22.41 -4.79 13.57
C ALA A 181 21.27 -4.67 12.55
N VAL A 182 20.18 -4.04 12.94
CA VAL A 182 19.08 -3.71 12.02
C VAL A 182 19.56 -2.62 11.06
N PRO A 183 19.48 -2.81 9.73
CA PRO A 183 19.88 -1.81 8.75
C PRO A 183 18.78 -0.73 8.62
N ALA A 184 18.64 0.08 9.65
CA ALA A 184 17.64 1.14 9.70
C ALA A 184 18.02 2.34 8.84
N ILE A 185 17.02 3.03 8.27
CA ILE A 185 17.21 4.29 7.54
C ILE A 185 17.66 5.37 8.51
N ASP A 186 18.84 5.94 8.30
CA ASP A 186 19.43 7.07 9.06
C ASP A 186 19.55 8.32 8.18
N GLU A 187 18.91 8.35 7.04
CA GLU A 187 18.87 9.51 6.15
C GLU A 187 18.03 10.64 6.79
N ALA A 188 18.45 11.89 6.57
CA ALA A 188 17.65 13.05 6.96
C ALA A 188 16.32 13.09 6.21
N LYS A 189 15.30 13.73 6.81
CA LYS A 189 14.06 14.03 6.10
C LYS A 189 14.36 14.78 4.80
N PRO A 190 13.61 14.50 3.70
CA PRO A 190 13.75 15.30 2.48
C PRO A 190 13.44 16.78 2.74
N GLU A 191 14.02 17.64 1.92
CA GLU A 191 13.66 19.05 1.90
C GLU A 191 12.39 19.29 1.09
N LEU A 192 11.66 20.37 1.41
CA LEU A 192 10.49 20.80 0.65
C LEU A 192 10.90 21.15 -0.78
N ALA A 193 10.16 20.66 -1.75
CA ALA A 193 10.34 21.02 -3.14
C ALA A 193 9.67 22.38 -3.44
N THR A 194 10.14 23.07 -4.47
CA THR A 194 9.63 24.37 -4.95
C THR A 194 9.34 24.33 -6.45
N GLY A 195 8.59 25.30 -6.95
CA GLY A 195 8.32 25.49 -8.37
C GLY A 195 7.12 24.71 -8.89
N LYS A 196 7.28 24.06 -10.03
CA LYS A 196 6.20 23.32 -10.68
C LYS A 196 5.78 22.07 -9.89
N ILE A 197 4.49 21.75 -9.96
CA ILE A 197 3.96 20.48 -9.47
C ILE A 197 4.44 19.36 -10.41
N GLU A 198 5.21 18.44 -9.84
CA GLU A 198 5.67 17.22 -10.50
C GLU A 198 5.61 16.05 -9.50
N PRO A 199 5.36 14.80 -9.93
CA PRO A 199 5.22 13.66 -9.01
C PRO A 199 6.40 13.48 -8.05
N MET A 200 7.63 13.69 -8.49
CA MET A 200 8.82 13.59 -7.63
C MET A 200 8.91 14.75 -6.62
N ALA A 201 8.52 15.95 -7.01
CA ALA A 201 8.46 17.12 -6.13
C ALA A 201 7.41 16.93 -5.03
N LEU A 202 6.20 16.45 -5.42
CA LEU A 202 5.13 16.09 -4.48
C LEU A 202 5.58 15.02 -3.50
N GLY A 203 6.22 13.95 -3.97
CA GLY A 203 6.72 12.87 -3.11
C GLY A 203 7.79 13.36 -2.11
N ARG A 204 8.70 14.25 -2.53
CA ARG A 204 9.71 14.86 -1.64
C ARG A 204 9.05 15.72 -0.56
N SER A 205 8.15 16.61 -0.95
CA SER A 205 7.43 17.46 0.00
C SER A 205 6.55 16.65 0.96
N LEU A 206 5.87 15.61 0.46
CA LEU A 206 5.14 14.68 1.31
C LEU A 206 6.06 14.03 2.35
N GLY A 207 7.25 13.56 1.93
CA GLY A 207 8.25 12.98 2.83
C GLY A 207 8.73 13.94 3.91
N ALA A 208 8.82 15.24 3.59
CA ALA A 208 9.19 16.29 4.55
C ALA A 208 8.06 16.61 5.54
N LEU A 209 6.79 16.58 5.07
CA LEU A 209 5.64 17.06 5.83
C LEU A 209 4.95 15.98 6.67
N LEU A 210 5.09 14.68 6.32
CA LEU A 210 4.46 13.61 7.07
C LEU A 210 4.82 13.67 8.55
N PRO A 211 3.84 13.76 9.45
CA PRO A 211 4.09 13.74 10.88
C PRO A 211 4.43 12.34 11.38
N GLU A 212 5.02 12.27 12.55
CA GLU A 212 5.30 10.99 13.22
C GLU A 212 4.00 10.23 13.49
N ASN A 213 4.05 8.92 13.32
CA ASN A 213 2.91 8.01 13.49
C ASN A 213 1.71 8.29 12.56
N ALA A 214 1.89 9.05 11.48
CA ALA A 214 0.83 9.20 10.49
C ALA A 214 0.37 7.86 9.90
N ILE A 215 -0.87 7.84 9.41
CA ILE A 215 -1.38 6.76 8.57
C ILE A 215 -1.57 7.34 7.17
N VAL A 216 -0.79 6.86 6.22
CA VAL A 216 -0.94 7.21 4.80
C VAL A 216 -1.85 6.18 4.14
N VAL A 217 -2.89 6.64 3.46
CA VAL A 217 -3.75 5.81 2.61
C VAL A 217 -3.50 6.21 1.16
N ASP A 218 -2.97 5.29 0.36
CA ASP A 218 -2.46 5.58 -0.98
C ASP A 218 -3.37 4.99 -2.07
N GLU A 219 -4.15 5.86 -2.68
CA GLU A 219 -4.91 5.62 -3.90
C GLU A 219 -4.63 6.68 -4.98
N ALA A 220 -3.47 7.34 -4.93
CA ALA A 220 -3.07 8.31 -5.96
C ALA A 220 -2.73 7.66 -7.33
N VAL A 221 -2.85 6.37 -7.44
CA VAL A 221 -2.71 5.51 -8.63
C VAL A 221 -1.54 5.94 -9.51
N THR A 222 -1.79 6.60 -10.65
CA THR A 222 -0.76 6.97 -11.63
C THR A 222 0.20 8.02 -11.07
N THR A 223 -0.31 9.06 -10.42
CA THR A 223 0.48 10.13 -9.80
C THR A 223 1.31 9.61 -8.63
N GLY A 224 0.73 8.71 -7.82
CA GLY A 224 1.35 8.15 -6.62
C GLY A 224 2.45 7.12 -6.84
N ARG A 225 2.63 6.62 -8.07
CA ARG A 225 3.64 5.57 -8.37
C ARG A 225 5.04 5.94 -7.88
N GLY A 226 5.40 7.23 -7.95
CA GLY A 226 6.68 7.75 -7.54
C GLY A 226 6.81 8.12 -6.05
N PHE A 227 5.75 8.07 -5.25
CA PHE A 227 5.78 8.62 -3.88
C PHE A 227 6.47 7.71 -2.85
N PHE A 228 6.48 6.40 -3.09
CA PHE A 228 7.00 5.45 -2.13
C PHE A 228 8.51 5.63 -1.87
N ALA A 229 9.32 5.87 -2.89
CA ALA A 229 10.77 6.03 -2.75
C ALA A 229 11.16 7.34 -2.03
N PRO A 230 10.70 8.55 -2.42
CA PRO A 230 11.10 9.79 -1.75
C PRO A 230 10.55 9.93 -0.32
N THR A 231 9.51 9.18 0.05
CA THR A 231 8.99 9.17 1.42
C THR A 231 9.67 8.15 2.34
N LYS A 232 10.71 7.42 1.88
CA LYS A 232 11.40 6.41 2.70
C LYS A 232 11.98 6.96 3.99
N ALA A 233 12.53 8.19 3.96
CA ALA A 233 13.13 8.86 5.09
C ALA A 233 12.17 9.85 5.82
N ALA A 234 10.87 9.82 5.50
CA ALA A 234 9.86 10.55 6.27
C ALA A 234 9.82 10.07 7.74
N ALA A 235 9.14 10.79 8.60
CA ALA A 235 8.90 10.33 9.97
C ALA A 235 8.27 8.92 9.97
N PRO A 236 8.46 8.10 11.00
CA PRO A 236 7.85 6.77 11.09
C PRO A 236 6.33 6.82 10.90
N HIS A 237 5.80 6.03 9.96
CA HIS A 237 4.39 6.02 9.59
C HIS A 237 3.94 4.65 9.09
N ASP A 238 2.63 4.47 9.00
CA ASP A 238 2.01 3.35 8.30
C ASP A 238 1.64 3.77 6.87
N TRP A 239 1.78 2.84 5.92
CA TRP A 239 1.39 3.03 4.52
C TRP A 239 0.41 1.95 4.10
N LEU A 240 -0.83 2.33 3.81
CA LEU A 240 -1.89 1.47 3.33
C LEU A 240 -2.03 1.68 1.82
N SER A 241 -1.95 0.62 1.03
CA SER A 241 -2.04 0.71 -0.43
C SER A 241 -3.34 0.08 -0.95
N ASN A 242 -3.73 0.49 -2.14
CA ASN A 242 -4.81 -0.15 -2.88
C ASN A 242 -4.52 -1.64 -3.09
N MET A 243 -5.51 -2.46 -2.75
CA MET A 243 -5.45 -3.92 -2.91
C MET A 243 -6.37 -4.36 -4.05
N GLY A 244 -5.82 -5.21 -4.95
CA GLY A 244 -6.58 -5.80 -6.05
C GLY A 244 -6.97 -4.84 -7.17
N GLY A 245 -6.43 -3.60 -7.21
CA GLY A 245 -6.77 -2.60 -8.23
C GLY A 245 -8.19 -2.06 -8.13
N SER A 246 -8.84 -2.23 -6.98
CA SER A 246 -10.21 -1.76 -6.74
C SER A 246 -10.19 -0.30 -6.30
N ILE A 247 -10.39 0.61 -7.25
CA ILE A 247 -10.44 2.05 -6.97
C ILE A 247 -11.73 2.47 -6.24
N GLY A 248 -11.63 3.59 -5.49
CA GLY A 248 -12.67 4.07 -4.58
C GLY A 248 -12.45 3.62 -3.14
N MET A 249 -11.30 3.04 -2.80
CA MET A 249 -11.01 2.61 -1.43
C MET A 249 -10.38 3.73 -0.57
N GLY A 250 -9.73 4.74 -1.17
CA GLY A 250 -8.88 5.69 -0.45
C GLY A 250 -9.66 6.46 0.62
N LEU A 251 -10.69 7.18 0.24
CA LEU A 251 -11.50 7.97 1.17
C LEU A 251 -12.18 7.12 2.26
N PRO A 252 -12.85 5.97 1.95
CA PRO A 252 -13.42 5.11 2.98
C PRO A 252 -12.39 4.48 3.92
N VAL A 253 -11.24 4.03 3.41
CA VAL A 253 -10.18 3.47 4.26
C VAL A 253 -9.56 4.55 5.14
N ALA A 254 -9.38 5.78 4.63
CA ALA A 254 -8.92 6.90 5.46
C ALA A 254 -9.91 7.21 6.58
N THR A 255 -11.22 7.19 6.27
CA THR A 255 -12.29 7.32 7.27
C THR A 255 -12.19 6.22 8.33
N GLY A 256 -12.09 4.95 7.91
CA GLY A 256 -11.96 3.81 8.84
C GLY A 256 -10.68 3.86 9.66
N ALA A 257 -9.57 4.30 9.09
CA ALA A 257 -8.30 4.48 9.80
C ALA A 257 -8.39 5.55 10.90
N ALA A 258 -9.03 6.68 10.61
CA ALA A 258 -9.24 7.75 11.58
C ALA A 258 -10.18 7.34 12.72
N VAL A 259 -11.22 6.56 12.43
CA VAL A 259 -12.11 5.97 13.46
C VAL A 259 -11.34 4.98 14.34
N ALA A 260 -10.49 4.14 13.75
CA ALA A 260 -9.73 3.12 14.47
C ALA A 260 -8.55 3.69 15.29
N CYS A 261 -8.00 4.83 14.87
CA CYS A 261 -6.83 5.46 15.47
C CYS A 261 -7.06 6.98 15.61
N PRO A 262 -7.93 7.41 16.52
CA PRO A 262 -8.33 8.82 16.66
C PRO A 262 -7.22 9.76 17.15
N ASP A 263 -6.13 9.19 17.65
CA ASP A 263 -4.91 9.87 18.13
C ASP A 263 -3.84 10.03 17.03
N ARG A 264 -4.14 9.60 15.79
CA ARG A 264 -3.19 9.59 14.68
C ARG A 264 -3.71 10.40 13.50
N LYS A 265 -2.84 11.23 12.92
CA LYS A 265 -3.16 11.93 11.66
C LYS A 265 -3.26 10.96 10.51
N VAL A 266 -4.35 11.01 9.76
CA VAL A 266 -4.52 10.25 8.51
C VAL A 266 -4.27 11.19 7.33
N VAL A 267 -3.43 10.76 6.39
CA VAL A 267 -3.17 11.45 5.13
C VAL A 267 -3.63 10.56 3.98
N CYS A 268 -4.70 10.96 3.31
CA CYS A 268 -5.25 10.26 2.16
C CYS A 268 -4.65 10.83 0.88
N LEU A 269 -4.00 9.99 0.08
CA LEU A 269 -3.50 10.31 -1.26
C LEU A 269 -4.50 9.77 -2.26
N GLU A 270 -5.23 10.65 -2.93
CA GLU A 270 -6.38 10.29 -3.74
C GLU A 270 -6.25 10.77 -5.19
N GLY A 271 -6.68 9.99 -6.16
CA GLY A 271 -6.84 10.44 -7.54
C GLY A 271 -8.25 10.98 -7.80
N ASP A 272 -8.39 11.95 -8.69
CA ASP A 272 -9.70 12.54 -9.06
C ASP A 272 -10.69 11.48 -9.56
N GLY A 273 -10.25 10.57 -10.42
CA GLY A 273 -11.08 9.48 -10.92
C GLY A 273 -11.46 8.46 -9.84
N SER A 274 -10.55 8.14 -8.92
CA SER A 274 -10.82 7.21 -7.82
C SER A 274 -11.75 7.82 -6.79
N GLY A 275 -11.54 9.08 -6.44
CA GLY A 275 -12.34 9.81 -5.47
C GLY A 275 -13.82 9.92 -5.86
N MET A 276 -14.13 9.96 -7.17
CA MET A 276 -15.51 10.01 -7.67
C MET A 276 -16.35 8.77 -7.32
N TYR A 277 -15.73 7.64 -7.04
CA TYR A 277 -16.47 6.43 -6.65
C TYR A 277 -17.05 6.51 -5.24
N THR A 278 -16.41 7.25 -4.33
CA THR A 278 -16.74 7.23 -2.89
C THR A 278 -16.60 8.59 -2.21
N LEU A 279 -16.74 9.68 -2.97
CA LEU A 279 -16.60 11.06 -2.47
C LEU A 279 -17.50 11.37 -1.26
N GLN A 280 -18.64 10.66 -1.10
CA GLN A 280 -19.54 10.79 0.05
C GLN A 280 -18.87 10.43 1.40
N ALA A 281 -17.73 9.76 1.40
CA ALA A 281 -16.95 9.53 2.61
C ALA A 281 -16.47 10.85 3.25
N LEU A 282 -16.28 11.91 2.45
CA LEU A 282 -15.97 13.26 2.96
C LEU A 282 -17.06 13.77 3.91
N TRP A 283 -18.33 13.52 3.60
CA TRP A 283 -19.44 13.87 4.50
C TRP A 283 -19.34 13.12 5.84
N THR A 284 -19.00 11.83 5.81
CA THR A 284 -18.80 11.05 7.03
C THR A 284 -17.63 11.60 7.85
N GLN A 285 -16.53 11.96 7.20
CA GLN A 285 -15.36 12.57 7.87
C GLN A 285 -15.72 13.89 8.56
N ALA A 286 -16.50 14.74 7.88
CA ALA A 286 -16.97 16.00 8.44
C ALA A 286 -17.95 15.79 9.61
N ARG A 287 -18.91 14.88 9.45
CA ARG A 287 -19.91 14.56 10.48
C ARG A 287 -19.27 14.06 11.78
N GLU A 288 -18.27 13.20 11.66
CA GLU A 288 -17.60 12.58 12.82
C GLU A 288 -16.36 13.37 13.28
N GLY A 289 -16.03 14.50 12.62
CA GLY A 289 -14.87 15.34 12.97
C GLY A 289 -13.54 14.61 12.85
N LEU A 290 -13.41 13.72 11.86
CA LEU A 290 -12.26 12.82 11.73
C LEU A 290 -11.02 13.56 11.22
N ASP A 291 -9.88 13.26 11.82
CA ASP A 291 -8.61 13.94 11.52
C ASP A 291 -7.94 13.38 10.26
N VAL A 292 -8.50 13.72 9.10
CA VAL A 292 -8.08 13.25 7.77
C VAL A 292 -7.69 14.44 6.88
N THR A 293 -6.45 14.46 6.39
CA THR A 293 -6.03 15.37 5.32
C THR A 293 -6.02 14.62 4.00
N THR A 294 -6.90 14.99 3.07
CA THR A 294 -6.96 14.43 1.73
C THR A 294 -6.16 15.28 0.76
N LEU A 295 -5.14 14.71 0.13
CA LEU A 295 -4.40 15.28 -0.99
C LEU A 295 -4.94 14.65 -2.27
N LEU A 296 -5.79 15.40 -2.98
CA LEU A 296 -6.47 14.94 -4.18
C LEU A 296 -5.72 15.43 -5.41
N PHE A 297 -5.21 14.51 -6.21
CA PHE A 297 -4.44 14.79 -7.41
C PHE A 297 -5.36 14.80 -8.63
N SER A 298 -5.65 15.99 -9.14
CA SER A 298 -6.55 16.23 -10.27
C SER A 298 -5.77 16.32 -11.58
N ASN A 299 -5.89 15.31 -12.40
CA ASN A 299 -5.34 15.28 -13.76
C ASN A 299 -6.42 15.21 -14.84
N HIS A 300 -7.69 15.40 -14.45
CA HIS A 300 -8.89 15.46 -15.28
C HIS A 300 -9.10 14.23 -16.18
N THR A 301 -8.55 13.06 -15.78
CA THR A 301 -8.68 11.87 -16.62
C THR A 301 -8.42 10.57 -15.86
N TYR A 302 -8.99 9.47 -16.35
CA TYR A 302 -8.59 8.12 -15.97
C TYR A 302 -7.27 7.72 -16.64
N GLN A 303 -6.15 8.37 -16.26
CA GLN A 303 -4.84 8.21 -16.89
C GLN A 303 -4.33 6.77 -16.89
N ILE A 304 -4.66 5.96 -15.87
CA ILE A 304 -4.30 4.55 -15.82
C ILE A 304 -4.91 3.78 -17.01
N LEU A 305 -6.17 4.07 -17.37
CA LEU A 305 -6.86 3.41 -18.46
C LEU A 305 -6.30 3.82 -19.84
N LYS A 306 -5.86 5.08 -20.01
CA LYS A 306 -5.13 5.50 -21.19
C LYS A 306 -3.83 4.73 -21.37
N GLY A 307 -3.10 4.50 -20.26
CA GLY A 307 -1.91 3.66 -20.26
C GLY A 307 -2.20 2.21 -20.63
N GLU A 308 -3.29 1.64 -20.11
CA GLU A 308 -3.68 0.26 -20.40
C GLU A 308 -4.14 0.08 -21.85
N LEU A 309 -4.85 1.06 -22.42
CA LEU A 309 -5.16 1.04 -23.87
C LEU A 309 -3.88 0.94 -24.71
N ALA A 310 -2.85 1.73 -24.38
CA ALA A 310 -1.56 1.65 -25.06
C ALA A 310 -0.88 0.29 -24.89
N ASN A 311 -0.90 -0.25 -23.65
CA ASN A 311 -0.28 -1.54 -23.31
C ASN A 311 -0.90 -2.74 -24.06
N VAL A 312 -2.19 -2.67 -24.39
CA VAL A 312 -2.87 -3.73 -25.18
C VAL A 312 -2.88 -3.48 -26.67
N GLY A 313 -2.16 -2.47 -27.15
CA GLY A 313 -2.02 -2.16 -28.58
C GLY A 313 -3.10 -1.21 -29.15
N ALA A 314 -3.98 -0.66 -28.32
CA ALA A 314 -4.98 0.33 -28.71
C ALA A 314 -4.43 1.77 -28.59
N GLY A 315 -3.23 2.04 -29.12
CA GLY A 315 -2.52 3.31 -28.96
C GLY A 315 -3.14 4.52 -29.66
N ASN A 316 -4.11 4.31 -30.57
CA ASN A 316 -4.85 5.37 -31.25
C ASN A 316 -6.36 5.21 -30.98
N PRO A 317 -6.83 5.45 -29.76
CA PRO A 317 -8.24 5.36 -29.42
C PRO A 317 -9.03 6.46 -30.15
N GLY A 318 -10.22 6.11 -30.63
CA GLY A 318 -11.15 7.09 -31.21
C GLY A 318 -11.71 8.04 -30.16
N ARG A 319 -12.31 9.14 -30.61
CA ARG A 319 -12.87 10.21 -29.76
C ARG A 319 -13.78 9.65 -28.64
N LYS A 320 -14.70 8.72 -28.96
CA LYS A 320 -15.62 8.16 -27.97
C LYS A 320 -14.90 7.45 -26.81
N ALA A 321 -13.80 6.74 -27.10
CA ALA A 321 -13.01 6.09 -26.07
C ALA A 321 -12.27 7.12 -25.20
N LEU A 322 -11.78 8.21 -25.79
CA LEU A 322 -11.15 9.31 -25.05
C LEU A 322 -12.16 10.06 -24.19
N ASP A 323 -13.35 10.35 -24.73
CA ASP A 323 -14.43 11.03 -24.00
C ASP A 323 -14.89 10.22 -22.77
N MET A 324 -14.85 8.88 -22.81
CA MET A 324 -15.15 8.01 -21.67
C MET A 324 -14.08 8.06 -20.56
N LEU A 325 -12.88 8.51 -20.88
CA LEU A 325 -11.76 8.59 -19.94
C LEU A 325 -11.50 10.03 -19.47
N ASP A 326 -12.24 10.98 -20.00
CA ASP A 326 -12.12 12.40 -19.70
C ASP A 326 -12.96 12.75 -18.47
N LEU A 327 -12.38 13.49 -17.54
CA LEU A 327 -13.02 14.05 -16.34
C LEU A 327 -13.04 15.59 -16.35
N GLY A 328 -12.68 16.20 -17.48
CA GLY A 328 -12.58 17.65 -17.68
C GLY A 328 -13.79 18.30 -18.36
N ASN A 329 -14.87 17.55 -18.64
CA ASN A 329 -16.05 18.10 -19.31
C ASN A 329 -17.38 17.61 -18.72
N PRO A 330 -17.97 18.33 -17.71
CA PRO A 330 -17.39 19.51 -17.04
C PRO A 330 -16.26 19.14 -16.09
N ASP A 331 -15.41 20.11 -15.77
CA ASP A 331 -14.40 19.97 -14.72
C ASP A 331 -15.03 19.68 -13.36
N LEU A 332 -14.36 18.85 -12.57
CA LEU A 332 -14.76 18.55 -11.20
C LEU A 332 -14.21 19.62 -10.25
N ASP A 333 -15.07 20.39 -9.63
CA ASP A 333 -14.69 21.32 -8.55
C ASP A 333 -14.60 20.56 -7.22
N TRP A 334 -13.45 19.96 -6.96
CA TRP A 334 -13.23 19.16 -5.76
C TRP A 334 -13.29 19.96 -4.46
N VAL A 335 -12.84 21.21 -4.47
CA VAL A 335 -12.96 22.12 -3.32
C VAL A 335 -14.43 22.45 -3.07
N GLY A 336 -15.21 22.69 -4.12
CA GLY A 336 -16.65 22.90 -4.04
C GLY A 336 -17.40 21.68 -3.52
N LEU A 337 -17.08 20.48 -4.03
CA LEU A 337 -17.64 19.20 -3.57
C LEU A 337 -17.32 18.94 -2.08
N ALA A 338 -16.07 19.13 -1.66
CA ALA A 338 -15.65 18.97 -0.27
C ALA A 338 -16.41 19.95 0.65
N LYS A 339 -16.49 21.23 0.24
CA LYS A 339 -17.22 22.27 0.99
C LYS A 339 -18.71 21.94 1.14
N ALA A 340 -19.35 21.43 0.08
CA ALA A 340 -20.76 21.01 0.12
C ALA A 340 -20.98 19.84 1.10
N MET A 341 -19.95 19.04 1.37
CA MET A 341 -19.97 17.96 2.35
C MET A 341 -19.44 18.36 3.75
N GLY A 342 -19.17 19.65 3.96
CA GLY A 342 -18.69 20.17 5.26
C GLY A 342 -17.18 20.06 5.49
N VAL A 343 -16.40 19.74 4.47
CA VAL A 343 -14.93 19.64 4.53
C VAL A 343 -14.31 20.90 3.96
N PRO A 344 -13.53 21.68 4.76
CA PRO A 344 -12.76 22.81 4.23
C PRO A 344 -11.66 22.33 3.29
N GLY A 345 -11.28 23.15 2.32
CA GLY A 345 -10.25 22.79 1.36
C GLY A 345 -9.69 23.96 0.59
N ALA A 346 -8.63 23.69 -0.17
CA ALA A 346 -7.99 24.67 -1.04
C ALA A 346 -7.44 23.97 -2.31
N LYS A 347 -7.47 24.69 -3.44
CA LYS A 347 -6.82 24.29 -4.69
C LYS A 347 -5.42 24.87 -4.75
N VAL A 348 -4.46 24.12 -5.27
CA VAL A 348 -3.05 24.52 -5.41
C VAL A 348 -2.53 24.18 -6.81
N THR A 349 -1.66 25.06 -7.35
CA THR A 349 -1.13 25.00 -8.71
C THR A 349 0.41 25.08 -8.77
N ASN A 350 1.06 25.17 -7.63
CA ASN A 350 2.54 25.17 -7.48
C ASN A 350 2.96 24.51 -6.15
N MET A 351 4.25 24.19 -6.03
CA MET A 351 4.77 23.48 -4.87
C MET A 351 4.78 24.31 -3.59
N GLU A 352 4.93 25.62 -3.67
CA GLU A 352 4.91 26.53 -2.51
C GLU A 352 3.52 26.54 -1.86
N GLU A 353 2.47 26.62 -2.66
CA GLU A 353 1.08 26.52 -2.19
C GLU A 353 0.76 25.12 -1.67
N PHE A 354 1.22 24.08 -2.39
CA PHE A 354 1.08 22.70 -1.92
C PHE A 354 1.69 22.52 -0.54
N ASN A 355 2.93 22.93 -0.34
CA ASN A 355 3.62 22.82 0.95
C ASN A 355 2.85 23.52 2.06
N ARG A 356 2.40 24.76 1.82
CA ARG A 356 1.66 25.55 2.79
C ARG A 356 0.31 24.91 3.13
N ARG A 357 -0.48 24.50 2.12
CA ARG A 357 -1.82 23.94 2.34
C ARG A 357 -1.78 22.52 2.90
N CYS A 358 -0.80 21.71 2.49
CA CYS A 358 -0.57 20.40 3.08
C CYS A 358 -0.19 20.51 4.57
N ALA A 359 0.73 21.41 4.91
CA ALA A 359 1.09 21.68 6.31
C ALA A 359 -0.10 22.19 7.13
N GLU A 360 -0.92 23.09 6.56
CA GLU A 360 -2.14 23.59 7.18
C GLU A 360 -3.14 22.45 7.46
N GLY A 361 -3.43 21.60 6.46
CA GLY A 361 -4.32 20.46 6.62
C GLY A 361 -3.83 19.45 7.65
N ILE A 362 -2.51 19.19 7.69
CA ILE A 362 -1.91 18.29 8.69
C ILE A 362 -2.02 18.88 10.10
N ALA A 363 -1.86 20.19 10.27
CA ALA A 363 -1.92 20.86 11.56
C ALA A 363 -3.35 21.15 12.05
N THR A 364 -4.34 21.12 11.16
CA THR A 364 -5.73 21.42 11.49
C THR A 364 -6.44 20.16 11.97
N PRO A 365 -7.03 20.16 13.16
CA PRO A 365 -7.90 19.06 13.60
C PRO A 365 -9.15 18.96 12.72
N GLY A 366 -9.56 17.72 12.42
CA GLY A 366 -10.70 17.45 11.56
C GLY A 366 -10.31 17.26 10.08
N PRO A 367 -11.31 17.09 9.18
CA PRO A 367 -11.04 16.80 7.79
C PRO A 367 -10.63 18.06 7.01
N TYR A 368 -9.71 17.90 6.07
CA TYR A 368 -9.23 18.96 5.17
C TYR A 368 -8.89 18.38 3.80
N LEU A 369 -9.24 19.09 2.72
CA LEU A 369 -8.93 18.64 1.36
C LEU A 369 -8.00 19.64 0.65
N VAL A 370 -6.93 19.14 0.05
CA VAL A 370 -6.06 19.90 -0.86
C VAL A 370 -6.20 19.33 -2.26
N GLU A 371 -6.85 20.08 -3.15
CA GLU A 371 -6.91 19.76 -4.58
C GLU A 371 -5.59 20.21 -5.24
N VAL A 372 -4.85 19.26 -5.78
CA VAL A 372 -3.57 19.47 -6.47
C VAL A 372 -3.79 19.38 -7.97
N GLU A 373 -3.70 20.51 -8.66
CA GLU A 373 -3.83 20.60 -10.11
C GLU A 373 -2.55 20.12 -10.80
N LEU A 374 -2.69 19.15 -11.76
CA LEU A 374 -1.56 18.49 -12.43
C LEU A 374 -1.43 18.87 -13.90
#